data_08c2088b4c08c0149c10a3f75e4968be
#
_entry.id   08c2088b4c08c0149c10a3f75e4968be
#
_cell.length_a   1.000
_cell.length_b   1.000
_cell.length_c   1.000
_cell.angle_alpha   90.00
_cell.angle_beta   90.00
_cell.angle_gamma   90.00
#
_symmetry.space_group_name_H-M   'P 1'
#
loop_
_entity.id
_entity.type
_entity.pdbx_description
1 polymer ?
#
loop_
_entity_poly.entity_id
_entity_poly.type
_entity_poly.pdbx_seq_one_letter_code
_entity_poly.pdbx_strand_id
1 'polypeptide(L)'
;MASASEDEREAAISAENSRTAQAQQEDRDSLSRIILTTEHASDLRIAERIDIITAECVIGMHVFKDLMAGARDLFGGRSATIQKGLKEARTTALTELRREARDVGADAVVGVSLNYSEISAGTTMLMVVATGTAVKLASSGRDQ
;
A
#
# COMPACT_ATOMS: atom_id res chain seq x y z
N MET A 1 15.71 -10.22 -44.11
CA MET A 1 15.91 -8.90 -43.51
C MET A 1 14.84 -8.50 -42.44
N ALA A 2 13.71 -9.20 -42.33
CA ALA A 2 12.68 -8.90 -41.35
C ALA A 2 12.94 -9.49 -39.93
N SER A 3 13.71 -10.58 -39.83
CA SER A 3 13.93 -11.29 -38.54
C SER A 3 14.80 -10.52 -37.52
N ALA A 4 15.82 -9.79 -37.99
CA ALA A 4 16.69 -9.03 -37.09
C ALA A 4 15.96 -7.88 -36.34
N SER A 5 14.95 -7.29 -36.97
CA SER A 5 14.15 -6.20 -36.34
C SER A 5 13.13 -6.70 -35.31
N GLU A 6 12.69 -7.95 -35.43
CA GLU A 6 11.79 -8.59 -34.46
C GLU A 6 12.56 -9.02 -33.22
N ASP A 7 13.73 -9.63 -33.39
CA ASP A 7 14.62 -10.03 -32.29
C ASP A 7 15.09 -8.81 -31.46
N GLU A 8 15.41 -7.68 -32.12
CA GLU A 8 15.78 -6.44 -31.45
C GLU A 8 14.61 -5.85 -30.63
N ARG A 9 13.38 -5.93 -31.17
CA ARG A 9 12.19 -5.47 -30.45
C ARG A 9 11.85 -6.34 -29.24
N GLU A 10 11.95 -7.67 -29.39
CA GLU A 10 11.73 -8.58 -28.28
C GLU A 10 12.78 -8.38 -27.18
N ALA A 11 14.04 -8.20 -27.55
CA ALA A 11 15.09 -7.90 -26.60
C ALA A 11 14.87 -6.56 -25.86
N ALA A 12 14.40 -5.54 -26.56
CA ALA A 12 14.08 -4.23 -25.97
C ALA A 12 12.91 -4.34 -24.99
N ILE A 13 11.83 -5.04 -25.36
CA ILE A 13 10.68 -5.28 -24.49
C ILE A 13 11.08 -6.09 -23.25
N SER A 14 11.90 -7.12 -23.42
CA SER A 14 12.40 -7.93 -22.32
C SER A 14 13.28 -7.11 -21.35
N ALA A 15 14.14 -6.25 -21.88
CA ALA A 15 14.97 -5.35 -21.06
C ALA A 15 14.12 -4.32 -20.32
N GLU A 16 13.09 -3.75 -20.94
CA GLU A 16 12.17 -2.81 -20.31
C GLU A 16 11.35 -3.49 -19.20
N ASN A 17 10.82 -4.69 -19.45
CA ASN A 17 10.11 -5.48 -18.45
C ASN A 17 11.01 -5.81 -17.25
N SER A 18 12.26 -6.14 -17.49
CA SER A 18 13.23 -6.42 -16.42
C SER A 18 13.53 -5.19 -15.57
N ARG A 19 13.70 -4.01 -16.21
CA ARG A 19 13.90 -2.74 -15.49
C ARG A 19 12.69 -2.36 -14.65
N THR A 20 11.50 -2.55 -15.21
CA THR A 20 10.24 -2.28 -14.50
C THR A 20 10.08 -3.20 -13.30
N ALA A 21 10.38 -4.50 -13.45
CA ALA A 21 10.33 -5.46 -12.35
C ALA A 21 11.34 -5.13 -11.24
N GLN A 22 12.55 -4.72 -11.61
CA GLN A 22 13.57 -4.28 -10.65
C GLN A 22 13.15 -3.03 -9.88
N ALA A 23 12.64 -2.01 -10.57
CA ALA A 23 12.13 -0.79 -9.95
C ALA A 23 10.96 -1.07 -8.99
N GLN A 24 10.05 -1.95 -9.36
CA GLN A 24 8.95 -2.38 -8.48
C GLN A 24 9.45 -3.13 -7.24
N GLN A 25 10.48 -3.96 -7.38
CA GLN A 25 11.07 -4.68 -6.26
C GLN A 25 11.78 -3.71 -5.30
N GLU A 26 12.56 -2.78 -5.82
CA GLU A 26 13.22 -1.74 -5.02
C GLU A 26 12.19 -0.87 -4.26
N ASP A 27 11.08 -0.52 -4.91
CA ASP A 27 9.98 0.22 -4.26
C ASP A 27 9.39 -0.59 -3.10
N ARG A 28 9.08 -1.87 -3.31
CA ARG A 28 8.59 -2.77 -2.25
C ARG A 28 9.57 -2.89 -1.10
N ASP A 29 10.84 -3.06 -1.39
CA ASP A 29 11.89 -3.21 -0.38
C ASP A 29 12.06 -1.93 0.44
N SER A 30 11.96 -0.77 -0.21
CA SER A 30 11.99 0.52 0.48
C SER A 30 10.81 0.71 1.42
N LEU A 31 9.61 0.35 0.96
CA LEU A 31 8.38 0.45 1.76
C LEU A 31 8.36 -0.54 2.93
N SER A 32 8.95 -1.73 2.75
CA SER A 32 8.99 -2.76 3.80
C SER A 32 9.82 -2.33 5.02
N ARG A 33 10.74 -1.39 4.85
CA ARG A 33 11.55 -0.83 5.95
C ARG A 33 10.80 0.14 6.83
N ILE A 34 9.71 0.73 6.35
CA ILE A 34 8.88 1.66 7.12
C ILE A 34 8.03 0.87 8.13
N ILE A 35 8.26 1.11 9.40
CA ILE A 35 7.51 0.48 10.48
C ILE A 35 6.16 1.19 10.63
N LEU A 36 5.07 0.42 10.64
CA LEU A 36 3.75 0.92 11.02
C LEU A 36 3.35 0.29 12.35
N THR A 37 2.93 1.11 13.31
CA THR A 37 2.41 0.63 14.59
C THR A 37 1.20 1.45 15.06
N THR A 38 0.25 0.79 15.69
CA THR A 38 -0.91 1.44 16.32
C THR A 38 -0.56 2.01 17.69
N GLU A 39 0.59 1.67 18.25
CA GLU A 39 1.04 2.13 19.56
C GLU A 39 1.43 3.60 19.53
N HIS A 40 0.96 4.36 20.54
CA HIS A 40 1.32 5.77 20.74
C HIS A 40 2.60 5.90 21.58
N ALA A 41 2.82 4.96 22.49
CA ALA A 41 3.99 4.88 23.37
C ALA A 41 4.78 3.61 23.01
N SER A 42 5.31 3.54 21.81
CA SER A 42 6.16 2.43 21.37
C SER A 42 7.55 2.52 22.04
N ASP A 43 8.21 1.40 22.18
CA ASP A 43 9.63 1.31 22.59
C ASP A 43 10.60 1.84 21.50
N LEU A 44 10.06 2.31 20.38
CA LEU A 44 10.82 2.96 19.34
C LEU A 44 11.46 4.25 19.84
N ARG A 45 12.77 4.37 19.70
CA ARG A 45 13.48 5.61 20.02
C ARG A 45 13.19 6.66 18.96
N ILE A 46 12.22 7.51 19.20
CA ILE A 46 11.83 8.59 18.30
C ILE A 46 12.78 9.77 18.51
N ALA A 47 13.55 10.11 17.44
CA ALA A 47 14.39 11.30 17.41
C ALA A 47 13.60 12.55 17.04
N GLU A 48 12.67 12.43 16.09
CA GLU A 48 11.90 13.55 15.54
C GLU A 48 10.49 13.09 15.16
N ARG A 49 9.52 13.95 15.38
CA ARG A 49 8.16 13.84 14.85
C ARG A 49 8.06 14.77 13.66
N ILE A 50 7.85 14.20 12.47
CA ILE A 50 7.93 14.95 11.21
C ILE A 50 6.59 15.62 10.94
N ASP A 51 5.52 14.80 10.80
CA ASP A 51 4.19 15.30 10.43
C ASP A 51 3.10 14.26 10.74
N ILE A 52 1.85 14.71 10.68
CA ILE A 52 0.68 13.82 10.60
C ILE A 52 0.46 13.51 9.13
N ILE A 53 0.45 12.24 8.79
CA ILE A 53 0.25 11.76 7.43
C ILE A 53 -1.04 10.95 7.31
N THR A 54 -1.63 11.00 6.13
CA THR A 54 -2.91 10.35 5.82
C THR A 54 -2.84 9.73 4.44
N ALA A 55 -3.44 8.56 4.29
CA ALA A 55 -3.60 7.91 3.00
C ALA A 55 -5.01 7.34 2.86
N GLU A 56 -5.61 7.45 1.70
CA GLU A 56 -6.96 7.00 1.42
C GLU A 56 -6.97 5.92 0.32
N CYS A 57 -7.90 4.98 0.47
CA CYS A 57 -8.26 4.04 -0.58
C CYS A 57 -9.76 4.06 -0.78
N VAL A 58 -10.20 4.35 -1.99
CA VAL A 58 -11.62 4.34 -2.36
C VAL A 58 -11.90 3.13 -3.24
N ILE A 59 -12.89 2.34 -2.86
CA ILE A 59 -13.37 1.20 -3.63
C ILE A 59 -14.78 1.50 -4.12
N GLY A 60 -14.94 1.58 -5.44
CA GLY A 60 -16.25 1.71 -6.07
C GLY A 60 -17.02 0.38 -6.10
N MET A 61 -18.35 0.47 -6.18
CA MET A 61 -19.24 -0.72 -6.27
C MET A 61 -18.95 -1.60 -7.49
N HIS A 62 -18.38 -1.07 -8.56
CA HIS A 62 -17.99 -1.88 -9.73
C HIS A 62 -16.91 -2.90 -9.38
N VAL A 63 -15.92 -2.50 -8.57
CA VAL A 63 -14.86 -3.43 -8.09
C VAL A 63 -15.46 -4.49 -7.18
N PHE A 64 -16.42 -4.13 -6.31
CA PHE A 64 -17.16 -5.10 -5.50
C PHE A 64 -17.97 -6.07 -6.36
N LYS A 65 -18.63 -5.60 -7.42
CA LYS A 65 -19.38 -6.46 -8.35
C LYS A 65 -18.48 -7.42 -9.11
N ASP A 66 -17.30 -6.98 -9.54
CA ASP A 66 -16.32 -7.82 -10.23
C ASP A 66 -15.72 -8.89 -9.29
N LEU A 67 -15.42 -8.50 -8.05
CA LEU A 67 -15.02 -9.44 -7.01
C LEU A 67 -16.13 -10.45 -6.69
N MET A 68 -17.40 -10.01 -6.72
CA MET A 68 -18.58 -10.89 -6.48
C MET A 68 -18.85 -11.80 -7.68
N ALA A 69 -18.59 -11.40 -8.91
CA ALA A 69 -18.76 -12.23 -10.09
C ALA A 69 -17.77 -13.42 -10.12
N GLY A 70 -16.55 -13.22 -9.64
CA GLY A 70 -15.54 -14.28 -9.51
C GLY A 70 -15.77 -15.26 -8.35
N ALA A 71 -16.65 -14.92 -7.40
CA ALA A 71 -16.91 -15.72 -6.18
C ALA A 71 -18.15 -16.61 -6.26
N ARG A 72 -18.82 -16.69 -7.42
CA ARG A 72 -20.07 -17.45 -7.58
C ARG A 72 -19.93 -18.95 -7.36
N ASP A 73 -18.73 -19.50 -7.44
CA ASP A 73 -18.47 -20.94 -7.38
C ASP A 73 -17.94 -21.44 -6.03
N LEU A 74 -17.80 -20.56 -5.01
CA LEU A 74 -17.30 -20.94 -3.70
C LEU A 74 -18.35 -20.74 -2.61
N PHE A 75 -18.58 -21.79 -1.84
CA PHE A 75 -19.46 -21.85 -0.67
C PHE A 75 -19.23 -20.66 0.28
N GLY A 76 -20.27 -19.88 0.60
CA GLY A 76 -20.22 -18.73 1.51
C GLY A 76 -19.93 -17.38 0.85
N GLY A 77 -20.17 -17.24 -0.45
CA GLY A 77 -19.69 -16.22 -1.36
C GLY A 77 -19.80 -14.75 -0.96
N ARG A 78 -20.89 -14.32 -0.33
CA ARG A 78 -21.10 -12.88 -0.08
C ARG A 78 -20.20 -12.30 1.01
N SER A 79 -20.11 -13.00 2.13
CA SER A 79 -19.30 -12.57 3.28
C SER A 79 -17.78 -12.63 2.98
N ALA A 80 -17.34 -13.73 2.35
CA ALA A 80 -15.93 -13.91 1.98
C ALA A 80 -15.45 -12.87 0.96
N THR A 81 -16.30 -12.49 0.02
CA THR A 81 -15.97 -11.47 -1.01
C THR A 81 -15.86 -10.07 -0.42
N ILE A 82 -16.79 -9.70 0.48
CA ILE A 82 -16.73 -8.43 1.21
C ILE A 82 -15.46 -8.37 2.06
N GLN A 83 -15.13 -9.42 2.77
CA GLN A 83 -13.92 -9.50 3.59
C GLN A 83 -12.65 -9.38 2.74
N LYS A 84 -12.61 -10.00 1.56
CA LYS A 84 -11.49 -9.87 0.62
C LYS A 84 -11.33 -8.43 0.14
N GLY A 85 -12.42 -7.78 -0.27
CA GLY A 85 -12.42 -6.38 -0.68
C GLY A 85 -11.96 -5.42 0.42
N LEU A 86 -12.43 -5.62 1.65
CA LEU A 86 -11.99 -4.85 2.81
C LEU A 86 -10.51 -5.06 3.13
N LYS A 87 -10.03 -6.31 3.00
CA LYS A 87 -8.61 -6.62 3.20
C LYS A 87 -7.73 -5.93 2.15
N GLU A 88 -8.14 -5.96 0.89
CA GLU A 88 -7.43 -5.28 -0.20
C GLU A 88 -7.40 -3.77 0.00
N ALA A 89 -8.54 -3.16 0.36
CA ALA A 89 -8.63 -1.74 0.66
C ALA A 89 -7.70 -1.32 1.80
N ARG A 90 -7.73 -2.08 2.89
CA ARG A 90 -6.85 -1.84 4.04
C ARG A 90 -5.38 -1.98 3.67
N THR A 91 -5.03 -3.03 2.94
CA THR A 91 -3.65 -3.25 2.49
C THR A 91 -3.17 -2.11 1.60
N THR A 92 -4.01 -1.65 0.69
CA THR A 92 -3.71 -0.50 -0.17
C THR A 92 -3.52 0.77 0.64
N ALA A 93 -4.45 1.12 1.53
CA ALA A 93 -4.34 2.31 2.38
C ALA A 93 -3.08 2.31 3.24
N LEU A 94 -2.73 1.17 3.83
CA LEU A 94 -1.49 1.03 4.62
C LEU A 94 -0.21 1.10 3.75
N THR A 95 -0.26 0.61 2.52
CA THR A 95 0.85 0.72 1.58
C THR A 95 1.06 2.17 1.15
N GLU A 96 -0.03 2.89 0.84
CA GLU A 96 0.04 4.32 0.53
C GLU A 96 0.53 5.13 1.75
N LEU A 97 0.11 4.80 2.96
CA LEU A 97 0.62 5.44 4.18
C LEU A 97 2.13 5.26 4.33
N ARG A 98 2.68 4.09 3.95
CA ARG A 98 4.13 3.90 3.91
C ARG A 98 4.81 4.76 2.85
N ARG A 99 4.18 4.97 1.69
CA ARG A 99 4.69 5.87 0.66
C ARG A 99 4.76 7.30 1.16
N GLU A 100 3.67 7.79 1.75
CA GLU A 100 3.65 9.12 2.37
C GLU A 100 4.76 9.25 3.43
N ALA A 101 4.94 8.25 4.28
CA ALA A 101 6.00 8.24 5.29
C ALA A 101 7.40 8.32 4.66
N ARG A 102 7.66 7.52 3.62
CA ARG A 102 8.93 7.56 2.88
C ARG A 102 9.17 8.92 2.25
N ASP A 103 8.15 9.51 1.65
CA ASP A 103 8.27 10.77 0.91
C ASP A 103 8.57 11.96 1.84
N VAL A 104 8.14 11.89 3.10
CA VAL A 104 8.53 12.86 4.14
C VAL A 104 9.82 12.46 4.89
N GLY A 105 10.47 11.38 4.49
CA GLY A 105 11.74 10.93 5.08
C GLY A 105 11.62 10.25 6.44
N ALA A 106 10.45 9.68 6.77
CA ALA A 106 10.21 8.96 8.00
C ALA A 106 10.77 7.53 7.98
N ASP A 107 11.09 7.01 9.16
CA ASP A 107 11.48 5.62 9.37
C ASP A 107 10.32 4.77 9.89
N ALA A 108 9.33 5.42 10.53
CA ALA A 108 8.16 4.77 11.09
C ALA A 108 6.94 5.69 11.11
N VAL A 109 5.76 5.08 11.24
CA VAL A 109 4.50 5.77 11.53
C VAL A 109 3.92 5.16 12.81
N VAL A 110 3.71 6.00 13.80
CA VAL A 110 3.18 5.61 15.11
C VAL A 110 1.74 6.09 15.27
N GLY A 111 0.98 5.43 16.14
CA GLY A 111 -0.42 5.75 16.38
C GLY A 111 -1.29 5.58 15.13
N VAL A 112 -0.99 4.59 14.30
CA VAL A 112 -1.77 4.33 13.07
C VAL A 112 -3.20 3.98 13.42
N SER A 113 -4.14 4.64 12.79
CA SER A 113 -5.56 4.33 12.85
C SER A 113 -6.14 4.13 11.45
N LEU A 114 -7.16 3.29 11.36
CA LEU A 114 -7.92 3.01 10.15
C LEU A 114 -9.38 3.38 10.37
N ASN A 115 -9.91 4.22 9.51
CA ASN A 115 -11.32 4.59 9.49
C ASN A 115 -11.97 4.13 8.19
N TYR A 116 -13.17 3.63 8.29
CA TYR A 116 -13.96 3.17 7.17
C TYR A 116 -15.20 4.05 7.05
N SER A 117 -15.43 4.60 5.86
CA SER A 117 -16.58 5.45 5.57
C SER A 117 -17.27 4.99 4.31
N GLU A 118 -18.58 4.97 4.33
CA GLU A 118 -19.40 4.77 3.14
C GLU A 118 -19.72 6.14 2.54
N ILE A 119 -19.45 6.30 1.26
CA ILE A 119 -19.74 7.51 0.51
C ILE A 119 -20.82 7.17 -0.52
N SER A 120 -21.97 7.82 -0.41
CA SER A 120 -23.08 7.70 -1.37
C SER A 120 -23.18 8.97 -2.20
N ALA A 121 -22.56 8.96 -3.37
CA ALA A 121 -22.65 10.04 -4.35
C ALA A 121 -23.11 9.48 -5.71
N GLY A 122 -24.37 9.03 -5.76
CA GLY A 122 -24.96 8.37 -6.94
C GLY A 122 -24.59 6.89 -7.09
N THR A 123 -23.48 6.47 -6.55
CA THR A 123 -23.04 5.06 -6.35
C THR A 123 -22.45 4.91 -4.97
N THR A 124 -22.69 3.77 -4.34
CA THR A 124 -22.09 3.46 -3.03
C THR A 124 -20.59 3.17 -3.21
N MET A 125 -19.76 3.89 -2.51
CA MET A 125 -18.31 3.70 -2.46
C MET A 125 -17.89 3.48 -1.02
N LEU A 126 -16.91 2.62 -0.80
CA LEU A 126 -16.23 2.47 0.49
C LEU A 126 -14.91 3.21 0.45
N MET A 127 -14.70 4.06 1.43
CA MET A 127 -13.43 4.75 1.65
C MET A 127 -12.75 4.22 2.91
N VAL A 128 -11.49 3.87 2.80
CA VAL A 128 -10.63 3.51 3.93
C VAL A 128 -9.58 4.60 4.07
N VAL A 129 -9.50 5.20 5.26
CA VAL A 129 -8.53 6.25 5.59
C VAL A 129 -7.57 5.70 6.63
N ALA A 130 -6.28 5.71 6.31
CA ALA A 130 -5.19 5.42 7.24
C ALA A 130 -4.53 6.72 7.68
N THR A 131 -4.36 6.92 8.96
CA THR A 131 -3.73 8.13 9.54
C THR A 131 -2.71 7.73 10.58
N GLY A 132 -1.64 8.50 10.72
CA GLY A 132 -0.64 8.30 11.78
C GLY A 132 0.38 9.43 11.82
N THR A 133 1.29 9.36 12.78
CA THR A 133 2.39 10.31 12.92
C THR A 133 3.67 9.75 12.33
N ALA A 134 4.18 10.39 11.29
CA ALA A 134 5.45 10.06 10.68
C ALA A 134 6.60 10.50 11.61
N VAL A 135 7.52 9.59 11.90
CA VAL A 135 8.62 9.84 12.83
C VAL A 135 9.96 9.39 12.25
N LYS A 136 11.01 10.08 12.66
CA LYS A 136 12.39 9.67 12.47
C LYS A 136 12.85 8.92 13.72
N LEU A 137 13.49 7.79 13.53
CA LEU A 137 14.06 7.03 14.64
C LEU A 137 15.49 7.49 14.91
N ALA A 138 15.89 7.46 16.18
CA ALA A 138 17.27 7.66 16.55
C ALA A 138 18.09 6.48 15.97
N SER A 139 19.24 6.79 15.37
CA SER A 139 20.21 5.74 15.03
C SER A 139 20.56 4.98 16.31
N SER A 140 20.46 3.66 16.26
CA SER A 140 21.01 2.83 17.31
C SER A 140 22.52 3.06 17.30
N GLY A 141 22.99 4.00 18.13
CA GLY A 141 24.40 4.11 18.44
C GLY A 141 24.85 2.76 18.95
N ARG A 142 25.77 2.11 18.26
CA ARG A 142 26.56 1.05 18.87
C ARG A 142 27.35 1.76 19.96
N ASP A 143 26.84 1.69 21.17
CA ASP A 143 27.67 1.98 22.33
C ASP A 143 28.83 0.98 22.29
N GLN A 144 30.01 1.49 22.05
CA GLN A 144 31.26 0.78 22.24
C GLN A 144 31.51 0.63 23.75
#